data_bbedf7e083400ea71ebb55b0e625caa7
#
_entry.id   bbedf7e083400ea71ebb55b0e625caa7
#
_cell.length_a   1.000
_cell.length_b   1.000
_cell.length_c   1.000
_cell.angle_alpha   90.00
_cell.angle_beta   90.00
_cell.angle_gamma   90.00
#
_symmetry.space_group_name_H-M   'P 1'
#
loop_
_entity.id
_entity.type
_entity.pdbx_description
1 polymer ?
#
loop_
_entity_poly.entity_id
_entity_poly.type
_entity_poly.pdbx_seq_one_letter_code
_entity_poly.pdbx_strand_id
1 'polypeptide(L)'
;MHISSMYTKGALLAVCTLASVPSLSSGQHETHSTVMSSGWRMVPMDMNMPMLPGLEGTVPAVGPFMPGMMVDPATLPEARPSRLVPLADMDTLDISVSMVRRTIAGHEMIMFGYNGQYPGPLIQAPKDATVIVRVKNEIEMPTTIHWHGVRIANRFDGVPGVTQEAIRGGESFTYEVHVPDAGMYWYHPHVREDVQQDLGLFGNLLVTSPDPDYYGPAHREEVFVLDDILMDDQGALPWGEESPTHALMGRFGNVMMVNGETDHQMDARQGEVVRFYLTNVANSRTFNVTFGSATMKIVASDVSRFEREQLVNSIIIAPAERYVVDVRFDEPGEVAIANTIQAINHFRGEFYARVDTLSVVTVDNQSADPGVSRAFETLREHTGVAEDIRPFRPHFGRKPDHELVTTVKVQGLHPSIVLSMESDTLYAAPMEWNDAMPMMNWLSTAEEVTWILEDMATGAQNGEIDWDFQVGDIVKIRIHNTPDSFHPMNHPIHIHGQRFLVLSMDGVENQNLVWKDTAILPVGSTMDVLVEMSNPGEWMIHCHIAEHLHAGMMFSFTVTNQLP
;
A
#
# COMPACT_ATOMS: atom_id res chain seq x y z
N MET A 1 -19.93 -6.55 -29.01
CA MET A 1 -19.53 -6.42 -30.42
C MET A 1 -18.16 -5.78 -30.42
N HIS A 2 -17.16 -6.54 -30.82
CA HIS A 2 -15.74 -6.21 -30.74
C HIS A 2 -15.37 -4.97 -31.55
N ILE A 3 -14.53 -4.10 -31.01
CA ILE A 3 -13.54 -3.36 -31.80
C ILE A 3 -12.22 -3.36 -31.03
N SER A 4 -11.33 -4.21 -31.51
CA SER A 4 -9.91 -4.23 -31.20
C SER A 4 -9.23 -3.24 -32.15
N SER A 5 -8.51 -2.25 -31.63
CA SER A 5 -7.61 -1.40 -32.42
C SER A 5 -6.18 -1.78 -32.07
N MET A 6 -5.55 -2.55 -32.95
CA MET A 6 -4.12 -2.83 -32.93
C MET A 6 -3.38 -1.73 -33.71
N TYR A 7 -2.50 -1.01 -33.05
CA TYR A 7 -1.49 -0.20 -33.71
C TYR A 7 -0.19 -1.02 -33.82
N THR A 8 0.14 -1.42 -35.05
CA THR A 8 1.43 -2.03 -35.39
C THR A 8 2.44 -0.94 -35.74
N LYS A 9 3.51 -0.82 -34.97
CA LYS A 9 4.77 -0.18 -35.42
C LYS A 9 5.79 -1.28 -35.72
N GLY A 10 6.41 -1.15 -36.89
CA GLY A 10 7.20 -2.19 -37.51
C GLY A 10 8.46 -2.56 -36.74
N ALA A 11 8.71 -3.87 -36.69
CA ALA A 11 9.87 -4.49 -36.11
C ALA A 11 11.08 -4.38 -37.05
N LEU A 12 12.22 -3.90 -36.55
CA LEU A 12 13.52 -4.04 -37.15
C LEU A 12 14.18 -5.30 -36.56
N LEU A 13 14.31 -6.35 -37.36
CA LEU A 13 14.99 -7.59 -36.98
C LEU A 13 16.51 -7.36 -36.91
N ALA A 14 17.09 -7.45 -35.73
CA ALA A 14 18.53 -7.63 -35.57
C ALA A 14 18.83 -9.12 -35.44
N VAL A 15 19.53 -9.66 -36.43
CA VAL A 15 19.97 -11.04 -36.45
C VAL A 15 21.22 -11.19 -35.59
N CYS A 16 21.08 -11.80 -34.41
CA CYS A 16 22.22 -12.28 -33.63
C CYS A 16 22.51 -13.73 -33.96
N THR A 17 23.72 -13.99 -34.49
CA THR A 17 24.26 -15.32 -34.77
C THR A 17 24.52 -16.10 -33.47
N LEU A 18 23.86 -17.24 -33.32
CA LEU A 18 24.05 -18.20 -32.22
C LEU A 18 25.40 -18.92 -32.37
N ALA A 19 26.29 -18.71 -31.42
CA ALA A 19 27.45 -19.57 -31.20
C ALA A 19 27.04 -20.68 -30.19
N SER A 20 27.29 -21.92 -30.56
CA SER A 20 27.01 -23.11 -29.75
C SER A 20 27.83 -23.17 -28.48
N VAL A 21 27.17 -23.25 -27.32
CA VAL A 21 27.78 -23.48 -26.00
C VAL A 21 27.61 -24.96 -25.63
N PRO A 22 28.66 -25.65 -25.12
CA PRO A 22 28.56 -27.04 -24.71
C PRO A 22 27.80 -27.20 -23.41
N SER A 23 27.04 -28.31 -23.29
CA SER A 23 26.28 -28.70 -22.11
C SER A 23 27.17 -28.92 -20.90
N LEU A 24 26.94 -28.15 -19.83
CA LEU A 24 27.54 -28.37 -18.52
C LEU A 24 26.59 -29.14 -17.61
N SER A 25 27.16 -30.11 -16.89
CA SER A 25 26.57 -31.06 -15.98
C SER A 25 25.88 -30.37 -14.79
N SER A 26 24.81 -31.00 -14.24
CA SER A 26 24.10 -30.66 -13.03
C SER A 26 25.04 -30.59 -11.80
N GLY A 27 25.47 -29.41 -11.46
CA GLY A 27 26.11 -29.11 -10.19
C GLY A 27 25.09 -28.53 -9.21
N GLN A 28 25.17 -28.93 -7.95
CA GLN A 28 24.42 -28.34 -6.85
C GLN A 28 24.65 -26.83 -6.82
N HIS A 29 23.56 -26.05 -6.92
CA HIS A 29 23.63 -24.59 -6.81
C HIS A 29 23.73 -24.20 -5.34
N GLU A 30 24.93 -23.90 -4.88
CA GLU A 30 25.14 -23.02 -3.74
C GLU A 30 24.80 -21.60 -4.19
N THR A 31 23.71 -21.05 -3.69
CA THR A 31 23.39 -19.61 -3.81
C THR A 31 24.37 -18.83 -2.95
N HIS A 32 25.52 -18.47 -3.50
CA HIS A 32 26.44 -17.54 -2.85
C HIS A 32 25.86 -16.13 -3.01
N SER A 33 25.32 -15.57 -1.92
CA SER A 33 25.08 -14.13 -1.80
C SER A 33 26.41 -13.40 -2.00
N THR A 34 26.49 -12.59 -3.05
CA THR A 34 27.70 -11.83 -3.35
C THR A 34 27.62 -10.51 -2.57
N VAL A 35 28.36 -10.42 -1.46
CA VAL A 35 28.53 -9.15 -0.72
C VAL A 35 29.37 -8.21 -1.57
N MET A 36 28.81 -7.07 -1.94
CA MET A 36 29.51 -6.04 -2.68
C MET A 36 30.49 -5.30 -1.74
N SER A 37 31.61 -4.80 -2.29
CA SER A 37 32.62 -4.07 -1.51
C SER A 37 32.10 -2.79 -0.85
N SER A 38 30.96 -2.29 -1.31
CA SER A 38 30.25 -1.11 -0.80
C SER A 38 29.29 -1.40 0.37
N GLY A 39 29.10 -2.64 0.79
CA GLY A 39 28.08 -3.06 1.76
C GLY A 39 26.72 -3.43 1.14
N TRP A 40 26.56 -3.22 -0.15
CA TRP A 40 25.37 -3.69 -0.89
C TRP A 40 25.41 -5.20 -1.10
N ARG A 41 24.23 -5.82 -1.13
CA ARG A 41 24.01 -7.21 -1.53
C ARG A 41 23.16 -7.25 -2.80
N MET A 42 23.40 -8.24 -3.65
CA MET A 42 22.64 -8.41 -4.89
C MET A 42 21.18 -8.75 -4.58
N VAL A 43 20.27 -8.08 -5.26
CA VAL A 43 18.85 -8.38 -5.20
C VAL A 43 18.59 -9.81 -5.68
N PRO A 44 17.77 -10.62 -4.97
CA PRO A 44 17.37 -11.95 -5.45
C PRO A 44 16.70 -11.84 -6.81
N MET A 45 17.18 -12.65 -7.75
CA MET A 45 16.66 -12.69 -9.13
C MET A 45 16.18 -14.08 -9.46
N ASP A 46 15.08 -14.18 -10.21
CA ASP A 46 14.68 -15.43 -10.82
C ASP A 46 15.77 -15.86 -11.83
N MET A 47 16.20 -17.13 -11.75
CA MET A 47 17.18 -17.72 -12.67
C MET A 47 16.80 -17.60 -14.15
N ASN A 48 15.54 -17.30 -14.45
CA ASN A 48 15.06 -17.07 -15.82
C ASN A 48 15.27 -15.63 -16.31
N MET A 49 15.77 -14.74 -15.46
CA MET A 49 16.06 -13.34 -15.81
C MET A 49 17.57 -13.16 -15.96
N PRO A 50 18.09 -13.01 -17.19
CA PRO A 50 19.52 -12.78 -17.39
C PRO A 50 19.91 -11.39 -16.87
N MET A 51 21.07 -11.32 -16.26
CA MET A 51 21.69 -10.03 -15.94
C MET A 51 21.92 -9.23 -17.22
N LEU A 52 21.53 -7.96 -17.22
CA LEU A 52 21.80 -7.09 -18.37
C LEU A 52 23.32 -6.87 -18.53
N PRO A 53 23.85 -6.98 -19.75
CA PRO A 53 25.28 -6.75 -20.02
C PRO A 53 25.75 -5.39 -19.51
N GLY A 54 26.85 -5.37 -18.79
CA GLY A 54 27.47 -4.16 -18.25
C GLY A 54 26.97 -3.71 -16.89
N LEU A 55 26.05 -4.46 -16.27
CA LEU A 55 25.59 -4.18 -14.89
C LEU A 55 26.33 -4.99 -13.83
N GLU A 56 27.22 -5.91 -14.22
CA GLU A 56 28.01 -6.68 -13.26
C GLU A 56 28.86 -5.75 -12.36
N GLY A 57 28.68 -5.87 -11.04
CA GLY A 57 29.41 -5.06 -10.05
C GLY A 57 28.92 -3.62 -9.92
N THR A 58 27.87 -3.21 -10.64
CA THR A 58 27.19 -1.92 -10.42
C THR A 58 26.43 -1.96 -9.11
N VAL A 59 26.43 -0.84 -8.36
CA VAL A 59 25.71 -0.65 -7.10
C VAL A 59 24.85 0.61 -7.21
N PRO A 60 23.81 0.76 -6.36
CA PRO A 60 23.04 2.00 -6.27
C PRO A 60 23.94 3.24 -6.05
N ALA A 61 23.50 4.39 -6.50
CA ALA A 61 24.21 5.66 -6.37
C ALA A 61 24.32 6.17 -4.92
N VAL A 62 23.43 5.66 -4.04
CA VAL A 62 23.33 6.02 -2.62
C VAL A 62 24.04 5.02 -1.72
N GLY A 63 24.36 5.41 -0.49
CA GLY A 63 24.95 4.50 0.51
C GLY A 63 23.93 3.44 0.99
N PRO A 64 24.40 2.23 1.40
CA PRO A 64 23.53 1.22 1.98
C PRO A 64 23.23 1.53 3.45
N PHE A 65 21.96 1.45 3.83
CA PHE A 65 21.49 1.58 5.21
C PHE A 65 20.93 0.25 5.73
N MET A 66 21.31 -0.11 6.95
CA MET A 66 20.69 -1.19 7.72
C MET A 66 20.45 -0.69 9.15
N PRO A 67 19.28 -0.93 9.75
CA PRO A 67 19.03 -0.49 11.13
C PRO A 67 19.97 -1.21 12.10
N GLY A 68 20.47 -0.46 13.07
CA GLY A 68 21.26 -1.04 14.16
C GLY A 68 22.56 -1.72 13.77
N MET A 69 23.25 -1.29 12.70
CA MET A 69 24.52 -1.90 12.22
C MET A 69 25.58 -2.14 13.31
N MET A 70 25.52 -1.40 14.42
CA MET A 70 26.44 -1.52 15.57
C MET A 70 25.77 -2.15 16.80
N VAL A 71 24.53 -2.61 16.67
CA VAL A 71 23.74 -3.18 17.78
C VAL A 71 23.75 -4.70 17.65
N ASP A 72 24.07 -5.40 18.73
CA ASP A 72 23.87 -6.86 18.80
C ASP A 72 22.36 -7.15 18.92
N PRO A 73 21.74 -7.83 17.94
CA PRO A 73 20.32 -8.16 17.97
C PRO A 73 19.90 -8.87 19.26
N ALA A 74 20.78 -9.70 19.83
CA ALA A 74 20.52 -10.43 21.08
C ALA A 74 20.28 -9.51 22.29
N THR A 75 20.69 -8.25 22.22
CA THR A 75 20.45 -7.25 23.29
C THR A 75 19.09 -6.58 23.18
N LEU A 76 18.42 -6.71 22.03
CA LEU A 76 17.12 -6.11 21.79
C LEU A 76 15.98 -7.00 22.30
N PRO A 77 14.87 -6.40 22.75
CA PRO A 77 13.67 -7.16 23.06
C PRO A 77 13.09 -7.80 21.78
N GLU A 78 12.57 -9.00 21.92
CA GLU A 78 11.84 -9.66 20.85
C GLU A 78 10.50 -8.93 20.61
N ALA A 79 10.15 -8.70 19.33
CA ALA A 79 8.90 -8.08 18.96
C ALA A 79 7.72 -8.95 19.44
N ARG A 80 6.74 -8.31 20.05
CA ARG A 80 5.50 -8.96 20.48
C ARG A 80 4.42 -8.82 19.42
N PRO A 81 3.49 -9.76 19.28
CA PRO A 81 2.32 -9.58 18.42
C PRO A 81 1.51 -8.34 18.82
N SER A 82 0.79 -7.78 17.85
CA SER A 82 -0.17 -6.69 18.07
C SER A 82 -1.20 -7.05 19.14
N ARG A 83 -1.56 -6.08 19.96
CA ARG A 83 -2.60 -6.23 20.98
C ARG A 83 -3.65 -5.15 20.83
N LEU A 84 -4.90 -5.53 21.06
CA LEU A 84 -6.03 -4.60 21.15
C LEU A 84 -5.88 -3.68 22.36
N VAL A 85 -5.95 -2.38 22.11
CA VAL A 85 -5.96 -1.32 23.14
C VAL A 85 -7.26 -0.53 23.01
N PRO A 86 -8.29 -0.89 23.80
CA PRO A 86 -9.54 -0.14 23.81
C PRO A 86 -9.34 1.18 24.58
N LEU A 87 -9.77 2.27 23.96
CA LEU A 87 -9.72 3.62 24.52
C LEU A 87 -11.11 4.24 24.52
N ALA A 88 -11.43 4.97 25.58
CA ALA A 88 -12.60 5.83 25.65
C ALA A 88 -12.25 7.27 25.21
N ASP A 89 -13.28 8.11 25.09
CA ASP A 89 -13.07 9.54 24.84
C ASP A 89 -12.17 10.17 25.91
N MET A 90 -11.18 10.97 25.48
CA MET A 90 -10.15 11.61 26.29
C MET A 90 -9.16 10.66 26.99
N ASP A 91 -9.18 9.37 26.69
CA ASP A 91 -8.14 8.46 27.17
C ASP A 91 -6.77 8.78 26.55
N THR A 92 -5.72 8.45 27.30
CA THR A 92 -4.33 8.67 26.87
C THR A 92 -3.64 7.34 26.62
N LEU A 93 -2.93 7.25 25.48
CA LEU A 93 -2.06 6.16 25.12
C LEU A 93 -0.62 6.67 24.96
N ASP A 94 0.33 6.02 25.65
CA ASP A 94 1.75 6.23 25.43
C ASP A 94 2.27 5.26 24.37
N ILE A 95 2.95 5.78 23.35
CA ILE A 95 3.61 5.02 22.29
C ILE A 95 5.12 5.32 22.31
N SER A 96 5.93 4.28 22.47
CA SER A 96 7.36 4.35 22.21
C SER A 96 7.69 3.79 20.82
N VAL A 97 8.56 4.48 20.10
CA VAL A 97 9.17 4.01 18.84
C VAL A 97 10.54 3.46 19.18
N SER A 98 10.77 2.16 19.02
CA SER A 98 12.03 1.53 19.45
C SER A 98 12.47 0.43 18.50
N MET A 99 13.78 0.08 18.57
CA MET A 99 14.28 -1.11 17.90
C MET A 99 13.82 -2.37 18.62
N VAL A 100 13.50 -3.39 17.83
CA VAL A 100 13.14 -4.74 18.28
C VAL A 100 13.89 -5.76 17.44
N ARG A 101 14.08 -6.97 17.95
CA ARG A 101 14.50 -8.09 17.11
C ARG A 101 13.31 -8.91 16.70
N ARG A 102 13.40 -9.52 15.53
CA ARG A 102 12.37 -10.39 15.00
C ARG A 102 12.98 -11.47 14.12
N THR A 103 12.41 -12.68 14.16
CA THR A 103 12.77 -13.74 13.22
C THR A 103 11.73 -13.77 12.10
N ILE A 104 12.16 -13.56 10.86
CA ILE A 104 11.34 -13.64 9.65
C ILE A 104 11.98 -14.65 8.71
N ALA A 105 11.22 -15.63 8.22
CA ALA A 105 11.71 -16.71 7.35
C ALA A 105 13.00 -17.40 7.86
N GLY A 106 13.16 -17.51 9.18
CA GLY A 106 14.33 -18.13 9.84
C GLY A 106 15.54 -17.20 10.05
N HIS A 107 15.48 -15.93 9.64
CA HIS A 107 16.55 -14.94 9.82
C HIS A 107 16.20 -13.99 10.97
N GLU A 108 17.14 -13.85 11.93
CA GLU A 108 17.01 -12.86 12.98
C GLU A 108 17.39 -11.48 12.43
N MET A 109 16.49 -10.50 12.59
CA MET A 109 16.64 -9.15 12.06
C MET A 109 16.34 -8.11 13.13
N ILE A 110 16.96 -6.94 12.98
CA ILE A 110 16.60 -5.73 13.71
C ILE A 110 15.50 -5.02 12.93
N MET A 111 14.39 -4.79 13.61
CA MET A 111 13.22 -4.09 13.08
C MET A 111 12.87 -2.92 14.00
N PHE A 112 11.87 -2.15 13.62
CA PHE A 112 11.27 -1.14 14.48
C PHE A 112 9.91 -1.62 14.99
N GLY A 113 9.45 -1.02 16.09
CA GLY A 113 8.12 -1.35 16.63
C GLY A 113 7.55 -0.24 17.48
N TYR A 114 6.24 -0.12 17.43
CA TYR A 114 5.49 0.70 18.38
C TYR A 114 5.20 -0.10 19.65
N ASN A 115 5.65 0.40 20.79
CA ASN A 115 5.56 -0.28 22.09
C ASN A 115 6.16 -1.70 22.07
N GLY A 116 7.19 -1.93 21.27
CA GLY A 116 7.82 -3.24 21.11
C GLY A 116 6.90 -4.29 20.51
N GLN A 117 5.89 -3.90 19.71
CA GLN A 117 4.97 -4.77 19.00
C GLN A 117 5.21 -4.66 17.49
N TYR A 118 4.94 -5.76 16.78
CA TYR A 118 4.96 -5.85 15.32
C TYR A 118 3.83 -6.78 14.85
N PRO A 119 2.80 -6.31 14.14
CA PRO A 119 2.44 -4.89 13.98
C PRO A 119 2.32 -4.14 15.32
N GLY A 120 2.32 -2.82 15.26
CA GLY A 120 2.05 -1.97 16.41
C GLY A 120 0.67 -2.24 17.04
N PRO A 121 0.32 -1.60 18.17
CA PRO A 121 -0.96 -1.78 18.85
C PRO A 121 -2.16 -1.60 17.92
N LEU A 122 -3.15 -2.49 18.01
CA LEU A 122 -4.48 -2.27 17.44
C LEU A 122 -5.24 -1.33 18.39
N ILE A 123 -5.27 -0.05 18.06
CA ILE A 123 -6.01 0.95 18.83
C ILE A 123 -7.49 0.83 18.49
N GLN A 124 -8.37 0.82 19.50
CA GLN A 124 -9.81 0.86 19.29
C GLN A 124 -10.41 2.05 20.03
N ALA A 125 -11.18 2.87 19.32
CA ALA A 125 -11.88 4.02 19.89
C ALA A 125 -13.32 4.10 19.35
N PRO A 126 -14.29 4.62 20.12
CA PRO A 126 -15.63 4.86 19.61
C PRO A 126 -15.62 6.07 18.65
N LYS A 127 -16.50 6.03 17.66
CA LYS A 127 -16.75 7.17 16.76
C LYS A 127 -17.02 8.45 17.58
N ASP A 128 -16.53 9.58 17.08
CA ASP A 128 -16.60 10.92 17.69
C ASP A 128 -15.75 11.09 18.97
N ALA A 129 -14.98 10.07 19.38
CA ALA A 129 -14.01 10.22 20.47
C ALA A 129 -12.78 11.02 20.03
N THR A 130 -12.12 11.62 21.01
CA THR A 130 -10.75 12.16 20.88
C THR A 130 -9.85 11.36 21.81
N VAL A 131 -8.80 10.75 21.27
CA VAL A 131 -7.79 10.04 22.05
C VAL A 131 -6.48 10.83 22.05
N ILE A 132 -5.80 10.83 23.21
CA ILE A 132 -4.52 11.53 23.37
C ILE A 132 -3.39 10.52 23.19
N VAL A 133 -2.56 10.68 22.16
CA VAL A 133 -1.44 9.78 21.93
C VAL A 133 -0.13 10.52 22.14
N ARG A 134 0.63 10.08 23.16
CA ARG A 134 1.94 10.64 23.49
C ARG A 134 3.01 9.74 22.91
N VAL A 135 3.73 10.23 21.91
CA VAL A 135 4.77 9.50 21.18
C VAL A 135 6.13 9.88 21.72
N LYS A 136 6.95 8.88 22.06
CA LYS A 136 8.37 9.00 22.38
C LYS A 136 9.20 8.32 21.31
N ASN A 137 10.06 9.07 20.64
CA ASN A 137 11.03 8.50 19.70
C ASN A 137 12.28 8.02 20.44
N GLU A 138 12.53 6.71 20.41
CA GLU A 138 13.71 6.06 21.04
C GLU A 138 14.69 5.51 20.00
N ILE A 139 14.45 5.75 18.68
CA ILE A 139 15.39 5.43 17.62
C ILE A 139 16.18 6.69 17.20
N GLU A 140 17.32 6.50 16.54
CA GLU A 140 18.15 7.62 16.07
C GLU A 140 17.52 8.39 14.91
N MET A 141 16.79 7.69 14.03
CA MET A 141 16.08 8.32 12.91
C MET A 141 14.96 9.23 13.43
N PRO A 142 14.81 10.45 12.87
CA PRO A 142 13.61 11.24 13.13
C PRO A 142 12.37 10.49 12.61
N THR A 143 11.23 10.67 13.26
CA THR A 143 9.96 10.02 12.89
C THR A 143 8.77 10.93 13.13
N THR A 144 7.60 10.54 12.65
CA THR A 144 6.29 11.11 13.00
C THR A 144 5.26 9.98 13.09
N ILE A 145 4.02 10.30 13.44
CA ILE A 145 2.87 9.41 13.19
C ILE A 145 1.85 10.18 12.36
N HIS A 146 1.61 9.69 11.14
CA HIS A 146 0.46 10.07 10.33
C HIS A 146 -0.71 9.13 10.65
N TRP A 147 -1.91 9.72 10.84
CA TRP A 147 -3.16 9.02 11.14
C TRP A 147 -3.94 8.83 9.85
N HIS A 148 -3.54 7.86 9.06
CA HIS A 148 -3.96 7.66 7.68
C HIS A 148 -5.48 7.52 7.55
N GLY A 149 -6.06 8.39 6.72
CA GLY A 149 -7.49 8.42 6.41
C GLY A 149 -8.37 9.13 7.45
N VAL A 150 -7.82 9.48 8.63
CA VAL A 150 -8.56 10.20 9.66
C VAL A 150 -8.67 11.69 9.28
N ARG A 151 -9.88 12.25 9.29
CA ARG A 151 -10.10 13.70 9.13
C ARG A 151 -9.76 14.44 10.43
N ILE A 152 -8.49 14.39 10.78
CA ILE A 152 -7.92 14.92 12.01
C ILE A 152 -7.71 16.43 11.93
N ALA A 153 -7.53 17.12 13.06
CA ALA A 153 -7.06 18.52 13.05
C ALA A 153 -5.67 18.60 12.40
N ASN A 154 -5.50 19.46 11.40
CA ASN A 154 -4.33 19.54 10.51
C ASN A 154 -2.97 19.48 11.24
N ARG A 155 -2.83 20.20 12.36
CA ARG A 155 -1.60 20.21 13.18
C ARG A 155 -1.19 18.83 13.75
N PHE A 156 -2.04 17.81 13.64
CA PHE A 156 -1.82 16.45 14.14
C PHE A 156 -1.75 15.41 13.02
N ASP A 157 -1.72 15.86 11.75
CA ASP A 157 -1.64 14.97 10.58
C ASP A 157 -0.33 14.21 10.47
N GLY A 158 0.75 14.71 11.08
CA GLY A 158 2.02 14.01 11.19
C GLY A 158 2.95 14.16 9.98
N VAL A 159 2.74 15.15 9.11
CA VAL A 159 3.56 15.38 7.92
C VAL A 159 4.67 16.40 8.21
N PRO A 160 5.96 16.00 8.14
CA PRO A 160 7.08 16.90 8.38
C PRO A 160 7.16 18.03 7.36
N GLY A 161 7.43 19.24 7.88
CA GLY A 161 7.53 20.43 7.04
C GLY A 161 6.22 21.00 6.53
N VAL A 162 5.09 20.30 6.73
CA VAL A 162 3.73 20.76 6.41
C VAL A 162 2.94 21.03 7.69
N THR A 163 2.77 20.02 8.55
CA THR A 163 1.92 20.13 9.73
C THR A 163 2.69 20.12 11.04
N GLN A 164 3.89 19.62 11.07
CA GLN A 164 4.76 19.59 12.24
C GLN A 164 6.24 19.42 11.85
N GLU A 165 7.12 19.56 12.84
CA GLU A 165 8.50 19.10 12.73
C GLU A 165 8.60 17.61 13.04
N ALA A 166 9.59 16.92 12.44
CA ALA A 166 9.86 15.53 12.77
C ALA A 166 10.36 15.37 14.22
N ILE A 167 9.88 14.33 14.90
CA ILE A 167 10.27 13.97 16.27
C ILE A 167 11.65 13.32 16.22
N ARG A 168 12.68 14.04 16.68
CA ARG A 168 14.06 13.52 16.69
C ARG A 168 14.25 12.44 17.75
N GLY A 169 15.33 11.68 17.62
CA GLY A 169 15.71 10.69 18.63
C GLY A 169 15.79 11.32 20.04
N GLY A 170 15.10 10.72 21.00
CA GLY A 170 14.96 11.23 22.35
C GLY A 170 13.86 12.28 22.59
N GLU A 171 13.22 12.80 21.54
CA GLU A 171 12.11 13.76 21.66
C GLU A 171 10.75 13.08 21.76
N SER A 172 9.72 13.88 22.06
CA SER A 172 8.33 13.42 22.16
C SER A 172 7.38 14.41 21.52
N PHE A 173 6.23 13.91 21.03
CA PHE A 173 5.14 14.71 20.51
C PHE A 173 3.80 14.16 21.02
N THR A 174 2.80 15.03 21.19
CA THR A 174 1.45 14.61 21.64
C THR A 174 0.44 14.92 20.54
N TYR A 175 -0.25 13.89 20.10
CA TYR A 175 -1.36 13.99 19.15
C TYR A 175 -2.69 13.99 19.89
N GLU A 176 -3.63 14.80 19.43
CA GLU A 176 -5.06 14.74 19.79
C GLU A 176 -5.81 14.16 18.57
N VAL A 177 -6.12 12.88 18.63
CA VAL A 177 -6.69 12.13 17.52
C VAL A 177 -8.20 12.09 17.66
N HIS A 178 -8.89 13.00 17.01
CA HIS A 178 -10.34 12.96 16.90
C HIS A 178 -10.76 12.05 15.75
N VAL A 179 -11.70 11.11 15.98
CA VAL A 179 -12.11 10.08 15.02
C VAL A 179 -13.59 10.22 14.61
N PRO A 180 -13.90 11.08 13.61
CA PRO A 180 -15.28 11.44 13.30
C PRO A 180 -16.04 10.35 12.52
N ASP A 181 -15.37 9.40 11.92
CA ASP A 181 -15.97 8.38 11.06
C ASP A 181 -15.64 6.97 11.55
N ALA A 182 -16.64 6.06 11.54
CA ALA A 182 -16.44 4.66 11.91
C ALA A 182 -15.83 3.89 10.75
N GLY A 183 -14.79 3.09 11.01
CA GLY A 183 -14.11 2.30 9.99
C GLY A 183 -12.78 1.72 10.48
N MET A 184 -12.03 1.13 9.56
CA MET A 184 -10.66 0.68 9.80
C MET A 184 -9.68 1.69 9.22
N TYR A 185 -8.86 2.25 10.08
CA TYR A 185 -7.76 3.16 9.77
C TYR A 185 -6.44 2.51 10.15
N TRP A 186 -5.34 3.17 9.84
CA TRP A 186 -4.02 2.76 10.27
C TRP A 186 -3.14 3.97 10.55
N TYR A 187 -2.00 3.75 11.17
CA TYR A 187 -1.05 4.80 11.48
C TYR A 187 0.36 4.35 11.18
N HIS A 188 1.16 5.25 10.62
CA HIS A 188 2.54 5.00 10.17
C HIS A 188 3.36 6.29 10.19
N PRO A 189 4.71 6.23 10.07
CA PRO A 189 5.52 7.44 9.96
C PRO A 189 5.31 8.13 8.61
N HIS A 190 5.62 9.42 8.56
CA HIS A 190 5.71 10.19 7.32
C HIS A 190 7.13 10.75 7.13
N VAL A 191 8.14 9.98 7.55
CA VAL A 191 9.59 10.24 7.41
C VAL A 191 10.25 8.97 6.92
N ARG A 192 10.81 8.98 5.71
CA ARG A 192 11.46 7.79 5.14
C ARG A 192 10.59 6.54 5.31
N GLU A 193 9.34 6.63 4.81
CA GLU A 193 8.38 5.53 4.84
C GLU A 193 8.96 4.28 4.18
N ASP A 194 9.75 4.46 3.11
CA ASP A 194 10.48 3.39 2.42
C ASP A 194 11.33 2.53 3.35
N VAL A 195 11.81 3.11 4.46
CA VAL A 195 12.59 2.42 5.49
C VAL A 195 11.75 2.11 6.72
N GLN A 196 11.08 3.11 7.28
CA GLN A 196 10.49 2.98 8.61
C GLN A 196 9.22 2.12 8.59
N GLN A 197 8.41 2.22 7.53
CA GLN A 197 7.23 1.38 7.35
C GLN A 197 7.66 -0.05 7.03
N ASP A 198 8.56 -0.27 6.05
CA ASP A 198 9.10 -1.59 5.69
C ASP A 198 9.76 -2.31 6.90
N LEU A 199 10.30 -1.54 7.85
CA LEU A 199 10.86 -2.05 9.10
C LEU A 199 9.86 -2.21 10.24
N GLY A 200 8.57 -1.90 10.04
CA GLY A 200 7.51 -2.28 10.98
C GLY A 200 6.85 -1.14 11.76
N LEU A 201 7.11 0.12 11.43
CA LEU A 201 6.40 1.23 12.07
C LEU A 201 5.01 1.42 11.45
N PHE A 202 4.10 0.53 11.74
CA PHE A 202 2.69 0.63 11.40
C PHE A 202 1.81 -0.05 12.44
N GLY A 203 0.54 0.38 12.51
CA GLY A 203 -0.48 -0.24 13.35
C GLY A 203 -1.88 0.19 12.92
N ASN A 204 -2.91 -0.51 13.36
CA ASN A 204 -4.29 -0.23 12.99
C ASN A 204 -5.03 0.58 14.06
N LEU A 205 -5.98 1.38 13.60
CA LEU A 205 -6.95 2.11 14.42
C LEU A 205 -8.37 1.73 13.99
N LEU A 206 -9.07 0.95 14.81
CA LEU A 206 -10.46 0.57 14.61
C LEU A 206 -11.38 1.57 15.29
N VAL A 207 -12.16 2.30 14.51
CA VAL A 207 -13.17 3.23 15.02
C VAL A 207 -14.52 2.54 14.98
N THR A 208 -15.09 2.28 16.18
CA THR A 208 -16.34 1.55 16.31
C THR A 208 -17.55 2.48 16.21
N SER A 209 -18.57 2.03 15.48
CA SER A 209 -19.86 2.73 15.41
C SER A 209 -20.67 2.54 16.70
N PRO A 210 -21.42 3.54 17.16
CA PRO A 210 -22.41 3.38 18.23
C PRO A 210 -23.64 2.57 17.79
N ASP A 211 -23.85 2.40 16.47
CA ASP A 211 -24.92 1.58 15.91
C ASP A 211 -24.50 0.09 15.95
N PRO A 212 -25.15 -0.76 16.76
CA PRO A 212 -24.82 -2.17 16.83
C PRO A 212 -25.08 -2.94 15.53
N ASP A 213 -25.93 -2.38 14.65
CA ASP A 213 -26.24 -2.94 13.34
C ASP A 213 -25.40 -2.30 12.21
N TYR A 214 -24.34 -1.58 12.56
CA TYR A 214 -23.47 -0.93 11.56
C TYR A 214 -22.97 -1.95 10.53
N TYR A 215 -22.41 -3.05 10.98
CA TYR A 215 -22.13 -4.22 10.12
C TYR A 215 -23.20 -5.30 10.31
N GLY A 216 -23.31 -6.22 9.33
CA GLY A 216 -24.09 -7.43 9.49
C GLY A 216 -23.54 -8.34 10.60
N PRO A 217 -24.29 -9.35 11.07
CA PRO A 217 -23.78 -10.28 12.06
C PRO A 217 -22.65 -11.13 11.48
N ALA A 218 -21.58 -11.30 12.24
CA ALA A 218 -20.49 -12.23 12.01
C ALA A 218 -20.29 -13.09 13.26
N HIS A 219 -19.70 -14.30 13.11
CA HIS A 219 -19.41 -15.14 14.27
C HIS A 219 -18.18 -14.62 15.03
N ARG A 220 -17.23 -14.02 14.31
CA ARG A 220 -16.04 -13.38 14.87
C ARG A 220 -15.44 -12.40 13.87
N GLU A 221 -14.50 -11.62 14.36
CA GLU A 221 -13.79 -10.59 13.60
C GLU A 221 -12.29 -10.87 13.67
N GLU A 222 -11.58 -10.66 12.55
CA GLU A 222 -10.15 -10.83 12.41
C GLU A 222 -9.54 -9.60 11.73
N VAL A 223 -8.40 -9.14 12.21
CA VAL A 223 -7.65 -8.04 11.61
C VAL A 223 -6.43 -8.62 10.90
N PHE A 224 -6.36 -8.41 9.58
CA PHE A 224 -5.25 -8.84 8.74
C PHE A 224 -4.49 -7.63 8.23
N VAL A 225 -3.24 -7.51 8.67
CA VAL A 225 -2.26 -6.57 8.14
C VAL A 225 -1.45 -7.32 7.09
N LEU A 226 -1.62 -6.93 5.84
CA LEU A 226 -0.92 -7.52 4.68
C LEU A 226 0.35 -6.73 4.42
N ASP A 227 1.46 -7.45 4.31
CA ASP A 227 2.79 -6.86 4.18
C ASP A 227 3.71 -7.78 3.36
N ASP A 228 4.84 -7.25 2.92
CA ASP A 228 5.93 -8.02 2.34
C ASP A 228 7.29 -7.40 2.68
N ILE A 229 8.34 -8.20 2.66
CA ILE A 229 9.71 -7.72 2.90
C ILE A 229 10.67 -8.34 1.88
N LEU A 230 11.65 -7.55 1.42
CA LEU A 230 12.67 -8.00 0.48
C LEU A 230 13.89 -8.56 1.21
N MET A 231 14.15 -9.86 1.03
CA MET A 231 15.19 -10.62 1.73
C MET A 231 16.05 -11.46 0.79
N ASP A 232 17.26 -11.75 1.24
CA ASP A 232 18.12 -12.81 0.70
C ASP A 232 18.42 -13.89 1.76
N ASP A 233 19.39 -14.74 1.52
CA ASP A 233 19.86 -15.78 2.44
C ASP A 233 20.57 -15.25 3.71
N GLN A 234 20.78 -13.95 3.82
CA GLN A 234 21.37 -13.28 4.98
C GLN A 234 20.36 -12.41 5.75
N GLY A 235 19.11 -12.33 5.29
CA GLY A 235 18.06 -11.50 5.87
C GLY A 235 17.64 -10.33 4.97
N ALA A 236 17.04 -9.27 5.53
CA ALA A 236 16.60 -8.13 4.76
C ALA A 236 17.74 -7.47 3.97
N LEU A 237 17.43 -7.07 2.73
CA LEU A 237 18.37 -6.30 1.91
C LEU A 237 18.48 -4.86 2.44
N PRO A 238 19.65 -4.21 2.29
CA PRO A 238 19.83 -2.81 2.66
C PRO A 238 18.87 -1.88 1.92
N TRP A 239 18.53 -0.77 2.56
CA TRP A 239 17.86 0.40 1.97
C TRP A 239 18.90 1.44 1.55
N GLY A 240 18.49 2.44 0.78
CA GLY A 240 19.35 3.60 0.55
C GLY A 240 19.38 4.52 1.77
N GLU A 241 20.57 4.97 2.20
CA GLU A 241 20.73 5.81 3.40
C GLU A 241 20.15 7.21 3.20
N GLU A 242 20.58 7.90 2.16
CA GLU A 242 20.17 9.29 1.90
C GLU A 242 18.84 9.39 1.16
N SER A 243 18.56 8.43 0.27
CA SER A 243 17.35 8.40 -0.53
C SER A 243 16.96 6.96 -0.89
N PRO A 244 15.68 6.68 -1.23
CA PRO A 244 15.25 5.33 -1.56
C PRO A 244 15.96 4.78 -2.80
N THR A 245 16.29 3.49 -2.74
CA THR A 245 16.49 2.63 -3.92
C THR A 245 15.13 2.10 -4.39
N HIS A 246 15.06 1.44 -5.53
CA HIS A 246 13.82 0.92 -6.11
C HIS A 246 12.83 2.04 -6.49
N ALA A 247 13.33 3.27 -6.71
CA ALA A 247 12.49 4.42 -6.97
C ALA A 247 11.71 4.34 -8.30
N LEU A 248 12.14 3.48 -9.24
CA LEU A 248 11.46 3.32 -10.54
C LEU A 248 10.19 2.47 -10.43
N MET A 249 10.20 1.40 -9.63
CA MET A 249 9.04 0.49 -9.51
C MET A 249 8.48 0.41 -8.09
N GLY A 250 9.27 0.78 -7.08
CA GLY A 250 9.00 0.52 -5.69
C GLY A 250 9.68 -0.76 -5.20
N ARG A 251 9.81 -0.89 -3.87
CA ARG A 251 10.46 -2.02 -3.21
C ARG A 251 9.47 -3.15 -2.97
N PHE A 252 9.44 -4.12 -3.88
CA PHE A 252 8.61 -5.32 -3.75
C PHE A 252 9.33 -6.37 -2.91
N GLY A 253 8.68 -6.81 -1.82
CA GLY A 253 9.15 -7.93 -1.02
C GLY A 253 9.04 -9.26 -1.77
N ASN A 254 9.85 -10.23 -1.38
CA ASN A 254 9.77 -11.62 -1.83
C ASN A 254 9.28 -12.58 -0.74
N VAL A 255 9.07 -12.08 0.49
CA VAL A 255 8.51 -12.79 1.63
C VAL A 255 7.21 -12.10 2.04
N MET A 256 6.06 -12.79 1.86
CA MET A 256 4.74 -12.27 2.22
C MET A 256 4.47 -12.49 3.70
N MET A 257 3.76 -11.57 4.32
CA MET A 257 3.41 -11.64 5.74
C MET A 257 1.93 -11.26 5.98
N VAL A 258 1.32 -11.92 6.95
CA VAL A 258 0.04 -11.53 7.55
C VAL A 258 0.27 -11.30 9.04
N ASN A 259 -0.07 -10.13 9.54
CA ASN A 259 0.21 -9.73 10.93
C ASN A 259 1.68 -9.93 11.32
N GLY A 260 2.57 -9.85 10.34
CA GLY A 260 4.00 -10.05 10.46
C GLY A 260 4.45 -11.52 10.51
N GLU A 261 3.59 -12.49 10.25
CA GLU A 261 3.91 -13.91 10.21
C GLU A 261 3.94 -14.42 8.78
N THR A 262 4.90 -15.27 8.44
CA THR A 262 5.10 -15.83 7.09
C THR A 262 4.33 -17.13 6.85
N ASP A 263 3.84 -17.74 7.91
CA ASP A 263 3.13 -19.03 7.93
C ASP A 263 1.81 -18.94 8.72
N HIS A 264 1.14 -17.80 8.60
CA HIS A 264 -0.09 -17.51 9.33
C HIS A 264 -1.15 -18.60 9.09
N GLN A 265 -1.74 -19.09 10.17
CA GLN A 265 -2.78 -20.12 10.15
C GLN A 265 -3.93 -19.73 11.07
N MET A 266 -5.14 -20.17 10.72
CA MET A 266 -6.33 -20.01 11.54
C MET A 266 -7.29 -21.18 11.35
N ASP A 267 -8.17 -21.38 12.33
CA ASP A 267 -9.23 -22.36 12.27
C ASP A 267 -10.57 -21.71 11.96
N ALA A 268 -11.48 -22.41 11.32
CA ALA A 268 -12.86 -22.03 11.15
C ALA A 268 -13.78 -23.25 11.26
N ARG A 269 -15.08 -23.01 11.51
CA ARG A 269 -16.11 -24.04 11.49
C ARG A 269 -16.88 -24.00 10.18
N GLN A 270 -17.47 -25.13 9.79
CA GLN A 270 -18.34 -25.18 8.62
C GLN A 270 -19.52 -24.19 8.75
N GLY A 271 -19.70 -23.33 7.76
CA GLY A 271 -20.71 -22.27 7.74
C GLY A 271 -20.36 -21.05 8.60
N GLU A 272 -19.16 -20.98 9.15
CA GLU A 272 -18.70 -19.81 9.91
C GLU A 272 -18.55 -18.59 9.00
N VAL A 273 -19.10 -17.48 9.46
CA VAL A 273 -18.90 -16.15 8.84
C VAL A 273 -17.88 -15.40 9.68
N VAL A 274 -16.74 -15.11 9.10
CA VAL A 274 -15.68 -14.32 9.71
C VAL A 274 -15.61 -12.98 9.01
N ARG A 275 -15.63 -11.89 9.77
CA ARG A 275 -15.37 -10.54 9.26
C ARG A 275 -13.88 -10.27 9.30
N PHE A 276 -13.30 -10.01 8.13
CA PHE A 276 -11.91 -9.60 8.01
C PHE A 276 -11.82 -8.10 7.80
N TYR A 277 -10.99 -7.47 8.61
CA TYR A 277 -10.51 -6.11 8.40
C TYR A 277 -9.13 -6.21 7.75
N LEU A 278 -9.04 -5.95 6.46
CA LEU A 278 -7.82 -6.03 5.67
C LEU A 278 -7.18 -4.65 5.58
N THR A 279 -5.88 -4.55 5.88
CA THR A 279 -5.07 -3.34 5.68
C THR A 279 -3.82 -3.72 4.91
N ASN A 280 -3.54 -3.05 3.79
CA ASN A 280 -2.28 -3.23 3.07
C ASN A 280 -1.27 -2.19 3.55
N VAL A 281 -0.20 -2.63 4.21
CA VAL A 281 0.89 -1.79 4.71
C VAL A 281 2.20 -1.99 3.95
N ALA A 282 2.22 -2.81 2.91
CA ALA A 282 3.39 -2.98 2.06
C ALA A 282 3.76 -1.66 1.36
N ASN A 283 5.06 -1.40 1.21
CA ASN A 283 5.54 -0.17 0.57
C ASN A 283 5.03 0.00 -0.87
N SER A 284 4.97 -1.09 -1.64
CA SER A 284 4.71 -1.02 -3.09
C SER A 284 3.67 -2.03 -3.58
N ARG A 285 3.53 -3.18 -2.90
CA ARG A 285 2.73 -4.29 -3.42
C ARG A 285 1.24 -4.04 -3.33
N THR A 286 0.56 -4.10 -4.47
CA THR A 286 -0.89 -4.30 -4.54
C THR A 286 -1.18 -5.79 -4.43
N PHE A 287 -2.03 -6.19 -3.49
CA PHE A 287 -2.51 -7.57 -3.37
C PHE A 287 -3.82 -7.75 -4.12
N ASN A 288 -4.03 -8.93 -4.70
CA ASN A 288 -5.33 -9.40 -5.15
C ASN A 288 -5.74 -10.59 -4.29
N VAL A 289 -6.44 -10.31 -3.20
CA VAL A 289 -6.74 -11.28 -2.14
C VAL A 289 -7.92 -12.15 -2.54
N THR A 290 -7.73 -13.46 -2.45
CA THR A 290 -8.77 -14.49 -2.64
C THR A 290 -8.86 -15.38 -1.40
N PHE A 291 -10.03 -15.96 -1.14
CA PHE A 291 -10.29 -16.88 -0.03
C PHE A 291 -10.68 -18.29 -0.56
N GLY A 292 -9.93 -18.78 -1.53
CA GLY A 292 -10.13 -20.13 -2.10
C GLY A 292 -11.59 -20.38 -2.50
N SER A 293 -12.19 -21.42 -1.90
CA SER A 293 -13.59 -21.81 -2.15
C SER A 293 -14.62 -21.07 -1.29
N ALA A 294 -14.18 -20.23 -0.33
CA ALA A 294 -15.10 -19.51 0.55
C ALA A 294 -15.86 -18.39 -0.18
N THR A 295 -17.05 -18.10 0.30
CA THR A 295 -17.89 -17.04 -0.27
C THR A 295 -17.53 -15.69 0.38
N MET A 296 -17.16 -14.71 -0.45
CA MET A 296 -16.74 -13.39 0.00
C MET A 296 -17.82 -12.34 -0.26
N LYS A 297 -18.01 -11.45 0.70
CA LYS A 297 -18.93 -10.32 0.62
C LYS A 297 -18.22 -9.04 1.05
N ILE A 298 -18.07 -8.08 0.12
CA ILE A 298 -17.49 -6.78 0.43
C ILE A 298 -18.51 -5.90 1.17
N VAL A 299 -18.08 -5.26 2.24
CA VAL A 299 -18.94 -4.51 3.16
C VAL A 299 -18.53 -3.04 3.26
N ALA A 300 -17.23 -2.77 3.43
CA ALA A 300 -16.69 -1.43 3.62
C ALA A 300 -15.31 -1.29 2.97
N SER A 301 -14.90 -0.05 2.77
CA SER A 301 -13.54 0.32 2.39
C SER A 301 -13.18 1.63 3.05
N ASP A 302 -11.93 1.79 3.44
CA ASP A 302 -11.35 3.02 4.00
C ASP A 302 -12.27 3.72 5.02
N VAL A 303 -12.99 4.77 4.61
CA VAL A 303 -13.70 5.70 5.50
C VAL A 303 -15.15 5.28 5.79
N SER A 304 -15.75 4.42 4.96
CA SER A 304 -17.17 4.07 5.14
C SER A 304 -17.55 2.67 4.63
N ARG A 305 -18.80 2.29 4.89
CA ARG A 305 -19.44 1.16 4.19
C ARG A 305 -19.73 1.54 2.74
N PHE A 306 -19.82 0.53 1.86
CA PHE A 306 -20.39 0.70 0.53
C PHE A 306 -21.89 1.06 0.62
N GLU A 307 -22.48 1.67 -0.42
CA GLU A 307 -23.92 1.89 -0.48
C GLU A 307 -24.71 0.59 -0.36
N ARG A 308 -24.13 -0.52 -0.87
CA ARG A 308 -24.69 -1.88 -0.75
C ARG A 308 -23.59 -2.93 -0.65
N GLU A 309 -23.86 -3.98 0.09
CA GLU A 309 -22.99 -5.17 0.13
C GLU A 309 -23.03 -5.90 -1.22
N GLN A 310 -21.93 -6.53 -1.58
CA GLN A 310 -21.80 -7.25 -2.85
C GLN A 310 -20.93 -8.49 -2.69
N LEU A 311 -21.34 -9.60 -3.33
CA LEU A 311 -20.48 -10.78 -3.45
C LEU A 311 -19.37 -10.49 -4.46
N VAL A 312 -18.15 -10.90 -4.09
CA VAL A 312 -16.94 -10.72 -4.90
C VAL A 312 -16.10 -12.01 -4.90
N ASN A 313 -15.27 -12.17 -5.93
CA ASN A 313 -14.38 -13.33 -6.02
C ASN A 313 -12.95 -13.02 -5.54
N SER A 314 -12.58 -11.76 -5.55
CA SER A 314 -11.28 -11.28 -5.07
C SER A 314 -11.39 -9.81 -4.69
N ILE A 315 -10.40 -9.33 -3.95
CA ILE A 315 -10.27 -7.91 -3.58
C ILE A 315 -8.88 -7.43 -3.96
N ILE A 316 -8.85 -6.43 -4.83
CA ILE A 316 -7.63 -5.69 -5.12
C ILE A 316 -7.47 -4.66 -4.01
N ILE A 317 -6.35 -4.72 -3.30
CA ILE A 317 -6.03 -3.83 -2.20
C ILE A 317 -4.62 -3.25 -2.42
N ALA A 318 -4.58 -1.98 -2.84
CA ALA A 318 -3.33 -1.26 -3.06
C ALA A 318 -2.70 -0.81 -1.72
N PRO A 319 -1.40 -0.42 -1.71
CA PRO A 319 -0.78 0.19 -0.54
C PRO A 319 -1.68 1.25 0.09
N ALA A 320 -1.85 1.18 1.40
CA ALA A 320 -2.69 2.03 2.25
C ALA A 320 -4.20 1.85 2.15
N GLU A 321 -4.74 1.12 1.19
CA GLU A 321 -6.17 0.80 1.17
C GLU A 321 -6.55 -0.16 2.30
N ARG A 322 -7.81 -0.04 2.77
CA ARG A 322 -8.41 -0.94 3.76
C ARG A 322 -9.75 -1.42 3.23
N TYR A 323 -10.07 -2.68 3.53
CA TYR A 323 -11.36 -3.29 3.20
C TYR A 323 -11.93 -4.06 4.38
N VAL A 324 -13.24 -4.06 4.51
CA VAL A 324 -13.98 -4.94 5.42
C VAL A 324 -14.75 -5.96 4.59
N VAL A 325 -14.48 -7.23 4.85
CA VAL A 325 -14.99 -8.36 4.08
C VAL A 325 -15.56 -9.40 5.00
N ASP A 326 -16.83 -9.76 4.81
CA ASP A 326 -17.40 -10.94 5.44
C ASP A 326 -17.13 -12.16 4.57
N VAL A 327 -16.55 -13.22 5.15
CA VAL A 327 -16.22 -14.46 4.45
C VAL A 327 -16.89 -15.64 5.13
N ARG A 328 -17.63 -16.46 4.35
CA ARG A 328 -18.27 -17.67 4.84
C ARG A 328 -17.56 -18.92 4.34
N PHE A 329 -17.14 -19.77 5.28
CA PHE A 329 -16.43 -21.01 5.02
C PHE A 329 -17.42 -22.18 4.95
N ASP A 330 -17.91 -22.50 3.75
CA ASP A 330 -19.03 -23.44 3.58
C ASP A 330 -18.61 -24.91 3.65
N GLU A 331 -17.38 -25.25 3.23
CA GLU A 331 -16.91 -26.63 3.11
C GLU A 331 -15.74 -26.92 4.04
N PRO A 332 -15.76 -28.09 4.75
CA PRO A 332 -14.62 -28.53 5.54
C PRO A 332 -13.39 -28.80 4.68
N GLY A 333 -12.21 -28.56 5.26
CA GLY A 333 -10.92 -28.75 4.60
C GLY A 333 -10.02 -27.53 4.73
N GLU A 334 -8.92 -27.52 4.01
CA GLU A 334 -8.01 -26.38 3.96
C GLU A 334 -8.45 -25.37 2.90
N VAL A 335 -8.54 -24.10 3.29
CA VAL A 335 -8.83 -22.96 2.43
C VAL A 335 -7.62 -22.02 2.45
N ALA A 336 -6.96 -21.83 1.32
CA ALA A 336 -5.89 -20.87 1.21
C ALA A 336 -6.45 -19.46 1.03
N ILE A 337 -6.00 -18.52 1.87
CA ILE A 337 -6.08 -17.09 1.60
C ILE A 337 -4.83 -16.74 0.82
N ALA A 338 -4.99 -16.22 -0.40
CA ALA A 338 -3.89 -16.07 -1.32
C ALA A 338 -3.91 -14.71 -2.05
N ASN A 339 -2.72 -14.22 -2.36
CA ASN A 339 -2.50 -13.19 -3.35
C ASN A 339 -2.40 -13.86 -4.73
N THR A 340 -3.36 -13.58 -5.63
CA THR A 340 -3.43 -14.18 -6.95
C THR A 340 -3.31 -13.10 -8.01
N ILE A 341 -2.15 -13.03 -8.68
CA ILE A 341 -1.84 -11.99 -9.66
C ILE A 341 -1.52 -12.58 -11.03
N GLN A 342 -1.69 -11.74 -12.04
CA GLN A 342 -1.14 -11.96 -13.36
C GLN A 342 0.16 -11.15 -13.46
N ALA A 343 1.29 -11.84 -13.36
CA ALA A 343 2.60 -11.25 -13.51
C ALA A 343 3.04 -11.25 -14.98
N ILE A 344 4.00 -10.40 -15.31
CA ILE A 344 4.59 -10.30 -16.64
C ILE A 344 6.10 -10.57 -16.60
N ASN A 345 6.58 -11.35 -17.54
CA ASN A 345 8.01 -11.47 -17.82
C ASN A 345 8.34 -10.60 -19.03
N HIS A 346 8.87 -9.41 -18.79
CA HIS A 346 9.17 -8.42 -19.81
C HIS A 346 10.21 -8.90 -20.83
N PHE A 347 11.20 -9.72 -20.42
CA PHE A 347 12.22 -10.27 -21.32
C PHE A 347 11.66 -11.30 -22.30
N ARG A 348 10.59 -12.00 -21.93
CA ARG A 348 9.93 -13.00 -22.77
C ARG A 348 8.67 -12.50 -23.43
N GLY A 349 8.13 -11.39 -22.96
CA GLY A 349 6.83 -10.90 -23.39
C GLY A 349 5.68 -11.85 -23.02
N GLU A 350 5.78 -12.52 -21.88
CA GLU A 350 4.83 -13.55 -21.46
C GLU A 350 4.17 -13.18 -20.14
N PHE A 351 2.83 -13.31 -20.10
CA PHE A 351 2.08 -13.25 -18.84
C PHE A 351 2.04 -14.63 -18.18
N TYR A 352 2.15 -14.66 -16.87
CA TYR A 352 2.01 -15.89 -16.08
C TYR A 352 1.23 -15.63 -14.79
N ALA A 353 0.50 -16.66 -14.33
CA ALA A 353 -0.18 -16.59 -13.05
C ALA A 353 0.82 -16.81 -11.92
N ARG A 354 0.75 -15.96 -10.88
CA ARG A 354 1.47 -16.14 -9.63
C ARG A 354 0.48 -16.20 -8.47
N VAL A 355 0.70 -17.13 -7.57
CA VAL A 355 -0.11 -17.33 -6.36
C VAL A 355 0.82 -17.40 -5.17
N ASP A 356 0.68 -16.46 -4.26
CA ASP A 356 1.41 -16.43 -2.99
C ASP A 356 0.40 -16.73 -1.86
N THR A 357 0.63 -17.79 -1.08
CA THR A 357 -0.23 -18.10 0.07
C THR A 357 0.05 -17.11 1.19
N LEU A 358 -0.97 -16.42 1.65
CA LEU A 358 -0.92 -15.45 2.73
C LEU A 358 -1.29 -16.09 4.08
N SER A 359 -2.27 -16.99 4.07
CA SER A 359 -2.73 -17.70 5.26
C SER A 359 -3.40 -19.02 4.86
N VAL A 360 -3.48 -19.98 5.78
CA VAL A 360 -4.25 -21.21 5.62
C VAL A 360 -5.32 -21.27 6.69
N VAL A 361 -6.57 -21.49 6.26
CA VAL A 361 -7.72 -21.69 7.15
C VAL A 361 -8.08 -23.16 7.18
N THR A 362 -8.02 -23.80 8.35
CA THR A 362 -8.52 -25.16 8.56
C THR A 362 -9.98 -25.12 8.96
N VAL A 363 -10.86 -25.51 8.05
CA VAL A 363 -12.32 -25.57 8.31
C VAL A 363 -12.69 -26.93 8.84
N ASP A 364 -13.16 -27.01 10.08
CA ASP A 364 -13.59 -28.27 10.70
C ASP A 364 -15.05 -28.65 10.29
N ASN A 365 -15.46 -29.88 10.66
CA ASN A 365 -16.80 -30.41 10.38
C ASN A 365 -17.89 -29.93 11.37
N GLN A 366 -17.53 -29.09 12.36
CA GLN A 366 -18.50 -28.58 13.31
C GLN A 366 -19.24 -27.40 12.68
N SER A 367 -20.56 -27.48 12.65
CA SER A 367 -21.38 -26.38 12.09
C SER A 367 -21.39 -25.18 13.03
N ALA A 368 -21.21 -24.00 12.46
CA ALA A 368 -21.43 -22.72 13.14
C ALA A 368 -22.94 -22.43 13.33
N ASP A 369 -23.28 -21.34 14.04
CA ASP A 369 -24.68 -20.93 14.21
C ASP A 369 -25.32 -20.61 12.85
N PRO A 370 -26.35 -21.39 12.43
CA PRO A 370 -26.98 -21.19 11.12
C PRO A 370 -27.75 -19.87 11.02
N GLY A 371 -28.00 -19.15 12.12
CA GLY A 371 -28.66 -17.85 12.12
C GLY A 371 -27.78 -16.79 11.45
N VAL A 372 -26.52 -16.72 11.83
CA VAL A 372 -25.52 -15.81 11.25
C VAL A 372 -25.25 -16.19 9.80
N SER A 373 -25.06 -17.49 9.51
CA SER A 373 -24.82 -17.97 8.13
C SER A 373 -25.96 -17.61 7.17
N ARG A 374 -27.23 -17.67 7.64
CA ARG A 374 -28.39 -17.23 6.84
C ARG A 374 -28.42 -15.70 6.66
N ALA A 375 -28.06 -14.93 7.69
CA ALA A 375 -28.01 -13.47 7.59
C ALA A 375 -26.97 -13.01 6.57
N PHE A 376 -25.87 -13.75 6.40
CA PHE A 376 -24.84 -13.48 5.38
C PHE A 376 -25.40 -13.50 3.94
N GLU A 377 -26.43 -14.28 3.65
CA GLU A 377 -27.03 -14.37 2.30
C GLU A 377 -27.75 -13.08 1.91
N THR A 378 -28.11 -12.24 2.88
CA THR A 378 -28.72 -10.94 2.61
C THR A 378 -27.63 -9.92 2.23
N LEU A 379 -27.76 -9.32 1.05
CA LEU A 379 -26.97 -8.17 0.64
C LEU A 379 -27.67 -6.90 1.13
N ARG A 380 -27.09 -6.27 2.15
CA ARG A 380 -27.67 -5.09 2.81
C ARG A 380 -27.48 -3.86 1.95
N GLU A 381 -28.49 -2.98 1.92
CA GLU A 381 -28.37 -1.61 1.44
C GLU A 381 -28.12 -0.69 2.64
N HIS A 382 -27.10 0.16 2.54
CA HIS A 382 -26.72 1.09 3.59
C HIS A 382 -27.31 2.48 3.30
N THR A 383 -28.58 2.64 3.61
CA THR A 383 -29.34 3.88 3.33
C THR A 383 -28.70 5.12 3.92
N GLY A 384 -28.06 5.02 5.09
CA GLY A 384 -27.31 6.13 5.70
C GLY A 384 -26.12 6.59 4.84
N VAL A 385 -25.42 5.67 4.18
CA VAL A 385 -24.33 6.00 3.23
C VAL A 385 -24.91 6.67 1.97
N ALA A 386 -25.99 6.11 1.41
CA ALA A 386 -26.64 6.69 0.25
C ALA A 386 -27.22 8.09 0.53
N GLU A 387 -27.68 8.34 1.77
CA GLU A 387 -28.13 9.66 2.22
C GLU A 387 -26.99 10.65 2.39
N ASP A 388 -25.84 10.20 2.93
CA ASP A 388 -24.62 11.01 3.06
C ASP A 388 -24.06 11.38 1.66
N ILE A 389 -24.10 10.47 0.69
CA ILE A 389 -23.64 10.71 -0.69
C ILE A 389 -24.65 11.55 -1.51
N ARG A 390 -25.94 11.52 -1.19
CA ARG A 390 -26.99 12.18 -1.98
C ARG A 390 -26.74 13.66 -2.31
N PRO A 391 -26.24 14.53 -1.39
CA PRO A 391 -25.92 15.92 -1.71
C PRO A 391 -24.86 16.09 -2.79
N PHE A 392 -23.99 15.12 -2.97
CA PHE A 392 -22.87 15.16 -3.91
C PHE A 392 -23.25 14.70 -5.33
N ARG A 393 -24.31 13.90 -5.48
CA ARG A 393 -24.74 13.36 -6.79
C ARG A 393 -24.97 14.41 -7.89
N PRO A 394 -25.48 15.64 -7.62
CA PRO A 394 -25.60 16.68 -8.65
C PRO A 394 -24.25 17.09 -9.28
N HIS A 395 -23.14 16.82 -8.62
CA HIS A 395 -21.79 17.17 -9.07
C HIS A 395 -21.13 16.08 -9.94
N PHE A 396 -21.69 14.87 -10.02
CA PHE A 396 -21.06 13.73 -10.69
C PHE A 396 -20.85 13.96 -12.20
N GLY A 397 -21.86 14.50 -12.88
CA GLY A 397 -21.86 14.72 -14.33
C GLY A 397 -21.13 15.99 -14.80
N ARG A 398 -20.62 16.84 -13.90
CA ARG A 398 -19.91 18.06 -14.29
C ARG A 398 -18.52 17.74 -14.85
N LYS A 399 -17.91 18.68 -15.56
CA LYS A 399 -16.51 18.59 -15.97
C LYS A 399 -15.60 18.58 -14.73
N PRO A 400 -14.42 17.97 -14.79
CA PRO A 400 -13.42 18.12 -13.75
C PRO A 400 -13.06 19.58 -13.52
N ASP A 401 -12.84 19.95 -12.26
CA ASP A 401 -12.30 21.26 -11.86
C ASP A 401 -10.79 21.29 -12.07
N HIS A 402 -10.13 20.17 -11.82
CA HIS A 402 -8.71 19.96 -12.01
C HIS A 402 -8.44 18.66 -12.76
N GLU A 403 -7.38 18.65 -13.55
CA GLU A 403 -6.92 17.47 -14.27
C GLU A 403 -5.42 17.27 -14.00
N LEU A 404 -5.07 16.08 -13.46
CA LEU A 404 -3.70 15.66 -13.20
C LEU A 404 -3.27 14.56 -14.18
N VAL A 405 -2.00 14.57 -14.55
CA VAL A 405 -1.35 13.46 -15.26
C VAL A 405 -0.19 12.94 -14.40
N THR A 406 -0.08 11.62 -14.30
CA THR A 406 1.06 10.97 -13.67
C THR A 406 2.07 10.53 -14.72
N THR A 407 3.36 10.81 -14.50
CA THR A 407 4.46 10.39 -15.37
C THR A 407 5.76 10.26 -14.56
N VAL A 408 6.84 9.86 -15.20
CA VAL A 408 8.16 9.77 -14.57
C VAL A 408 9.22 10.43 -15.45
N LYS A 409 10.14 11.13 -14.83
CA LYS A 409 11.38 11.62 -15.44
C LYS A 409 12.55 10.85 -14.90
N VAL A 410 13.46 10.46 -15.79
CA VAL A 410 14.70 9.77 -15.42
C VAL A 410 15.90 10.55 -15.96
N GLN A 411 16.94 10.63 -15.13
CA GLN A 411 18.17 11.30 -15.51
C GLN A 411 19.36 10.60 -14.87
N GLY A 412 20.36 10.22 -15.67
CA GLY A 412 21.58 9.59 -15.15
C GLY A 412 21.52 8.09 -14.94
N LEU A 413 20.42 7.42 -15.25
CA LEU A 413 20.33 5.96 -15.22
C LEU A 413 21.38 5.31 -16.13
N HIS A 414 21.86 4.12 -15.74
CA HIS A 414 22.82 3.36 -16.55
C HIS A 414 22.26 3.11 -17.96
N PRO A 415 23.07 3.30 -19.03
CA PRO A 415 22.58 3.19 -20.42
C PRO A 415 21.91 1.85 -20.76
N SER A 416 22.36 0.74 -20.15
CA SER A 416 21.74 -0.57 -20.35
C SER A 416 20.33 -0.64 -19.77
N ILE A 417 20.05 0.06 -18.66
CA ILE A 417 18.71 0.16 -18.08
C ILE A 417 17.82 0.99 -19.02
N VAL A 418 18.29 2.17 -19.42
CA VAL A 418 17.54 3.05 -20.34
C VAL A 418 17.17 2.30 -21.63
N LEU A 419 18.13 1.62 -22.26
CA LEU A 419 17.89 0.87 -23.49
C LEU A 419 16.89 -0.28 -23.29
N SER A 420 16.98 -0.97 -22.16
CA SER A 420 16.04 -2.06 -21.84
C SER A 420 14.62 -1.53 -21.65
N MET A 421 14.47 -0.43 -20.90
CA MET A 421 13.16 0.20 -20.65
C MET A 421 12.54 0.77 -21.93
N GLU A 422 13.32 1.45 -22.78
CA GLU A 422 12.85 1.97 -24.07
C GLU A 422 12.43 0.86 -25.06
N SER A 423 12.98 -0.34 -24.92
CA SER A 423 12.62 -1.50 -25.74
C SER A 423 11.42 -2.28 -25.19
N ASP A 424 11.07 -2.06 -23.93
CA ASP A 424 9.92 -2.69 -23.29
C ASP A 424 8.63 -1.91 -23.63
N THR A 425 7.70 -2.61 -24.26
CA THR A 425 6.40 -2.05 -24.67
C THR A 425 5.22 -2.85 -24.11
N LEU A 426 5.50 -3.75 -23.15
CA LEU A 426 4.54 -4.71 -22.63
C LEU A 426 3.90 -4.21 -21.34
N TYR A 427 3.20 -3.11 -21.44
CA TYR A 427 2.35 -2.61 -20.37
C TYR A 427 0.89 -2.92 -20.70
N ALA A 428 0.27 -3.73 -19.88
CA ALA A 428 -1.13 -4.12 -20.07
C ALA A 428 -1.90 -4.03 -18.77
N ALA A 429 -3.16 -3.64 -18.86
CA ALA A 429 -4.11 -3.88 -17.79
C ALA A 429 -4.58 -5.36 -17.84
N PRO A 430 -4.73 -6.04 -16.69
CA PRO A 430 -4.48 -5.59 -15.34
C PRO A 430 -2.98 -5.41 -15.07
N MET A 431 -2.68 -4.57 -14.11
CA MET A 431 -1.37 -4.11 -13.70
C MET A 431 -0.38 -5.22 -13.38
N GLU A 432 0.89 -4.90 -13.57
CA GLU A 432 1.99 -5.62 -12.97
C GLU A 432 2.06 -5.31 -11.46
N TRP A 433 1.96 -6.35 -10.63
CA TRP A 433 2.01 -6.22 -9.17
C TRP A 433 3.19 -6.98 -8.57
N ASN A 434 4.19 -7.20 -9.38
CA ASN A 434 5.40 -7.90 -8.99
C ASN A 434 6.60 -7.28 -9.70
N ASP A 435 7.72 -7.16 -9.00
CA ASP A 435 8.96 -6.69 -9.62
C ASP A 435 9.50 -7.77 -10.56
N ALA A 436 9.37 -7.54 -11.87
CA ALA A 436 9.92 -8.41 -12.91
C ALA A 436 11.33 -7.96 -13.36
N MET A 437 11.86 -6.86 -12.83
CA MET A 437 13.15 -6.28 -13.18
C MET A 437 13.99 -5.90 -11.93
N PRO A 438 14.16 -6.81 -10.95
CA PRO A 438 14.63 -6.45 -9.61
C PRO A 438 16.02 -5.80 -9.63
N MET A 439 16.92 -6.21 -10.51
CA MET A 439 18.24 -5.61 -10.59
C MET A 439 18.22 -4.17 -11.14
N MET A 440 17.43 -3.90 -12.18
CA MET A 440 17.31 -2.56 -12.75
C MET A 440 16.62 -1.62 -11.79
N ASN A 441 15.56 -2.10 -11.13
CA ASN A 441 14.81 -1.38 -10.13
C ASN A 441 15.68 -1.04 -8.91
N TRP A 442 16.45 -2.00 -8.41
CA TRP A 442 17.39 -1.80 -7.30
C TRP A 442 18.44 -0.72 -7.57
N LEU A 443 18.92 -0.59 -8.81
CA LEU A 443 19.89 0.42 -9.23
C LEU A 443 19.26 1.81 -9.46
N SER A 444 17.94 1.91 -9.42
CA SER A 444 17.21 3.17 -9.65
C SER A 444 16.94 3.84 -8.29
N THR A 445 17.59 4.98 -8.04
CA THR A 445 17.39 5.74 -6.81
C THR A 445 16.58 7.02 -7.07
N ALA A 446 16.15 7.72 -6.02
CA ALA A 446 15.47 8.99 -6.17
C ALA A 446 16.39 10.13 -6.68
N GLU A 447 17.71 9.87 -6.84
CA GLU A 447 18.61 10.80 -7.55
C GLU A 447 18.42 10.74 -9.07
N GLU A 448 18.14 9.54 -9.61
CA GLU A 448 17.94 9.33 -11.05
C GLU A 448 16.48 9.39 -11.47
N VAL A 449 15.55 9.17 -10.55
CA VAL A 449 14.11 9.01 -10.83
C VAL A 449 13.33 10.11 -10.13
N THR A 450 12.48 10.80 -10.88
CA THR A 450 11.51 11.75 -10.33
C THR A 450 10.13 11.42 -10.84
N TRP A 451 9.25 11.01 -9.95
CA TRP A 451 7.83 10.80 -10.24
C TRP A 451 7.09 12.12 -10.25
N ILE A 452 6.18 12.30 -11.20
CA ILE A 452 5.52 13.58 -11.51
C ILE A 452 4.01 13.44 -11.39
N LEU A 453 3.44 14.39 -10.66
CA LEU A 453 2.05 14.82 -10.78
C LEU A 453 2.07 16.15 -11.52
N GLU A 454 1.42 16.25 -12.67
CA GLU A 454 1.37 17.48 -13.47
C GLU A 454 -0.06 18.01 -13.55
N ASP A 455 -0.26 19.26 -13.17
CA ASP A 455 -1.52 19.99 -13.39
C ASP A 455 -1.63 20.40 -14.87
N MET A 456 -2.58 19.83 -15.57
CA MET A 456 -2.78 20.03 -17.00
C MET A 456 -3.21 21.45 -17.37
N ALA A 457 -3.75 22.23 -16.43
CA ALA A 457 -4.19 23.60 -16.68
C ALA A 457 -3.01 24.59 -16.65
N THR A 458 -2.03 24.35 -15.78
CA THR A 458 -0.90 25.25 -15.53
C THR A 458 0.42 24.73 -16.05
N GLY A 459 0.57 23.40 -16.17
CA GLY A 459 1.83 22.71 -16.43
C GLY A 459 2.75 22.65 -15.19
N ALA A 460 2.26 23.08 -14.02
CA ALA A 460 2.98 22.98 -12.76
C ALA A 460 3.15 21.50 -12.34
N GLN A 461 4.28 21.15 -11.72
CA GLN A 461 4.61 19.79 -11.36
C GLN A 461 4.93 19.67 -9.87
N ASN A 462 4.40 18.63 -9.23
CA ASN A 462 4.71 18.30 -7.83
C ASN A 462 4.52 19.53 -6.91
N GLY A 463 5.51 19.88 -6.11
CA GLY A 463 5.46 21.04 -5.20
C GLY A 463 5.29 22.42 -5.85
N GLU A 464 5.24 22.52 -7.19
CA GLU A 464 4.89 23.75 -7.91
C GLU A 464 3.37 23.91 -8.11
N ILE A 465 2.58 22.86 -7.86
CA ILE A 465 1.11 22.90 -7.93
C ILE A 465 0.60 23.71 -6.73
N ASP A 466 -0.20 24.71 -7.01
CA ASP A 466 -0.75 25.63 -6.00
C ASP A 466 -2.28 25.62 -6.09
N TRP A 467 -2.91 24.80 -5.25
CA TRP A 467 -4.37 24.66 -5.18
C TRP A 467 -4.90 25.19 -3.85
N ASP A 468 -5.85 26.11 -3.93
CA ASP A 468 -6.55 26.69 -2.80
C ASP A 468 -8.05 26.42 -2.86
N PHE A 469 -8.60 25.94 -1.76
CA PHE A 469 -10.02 25.62 -1.61
C PHE A 469 -10.60 26.26 -0.34
N GLN A 470 -11.93 26.25 -0.24
CA GLN A 470 -12.65 26.63 0.95
C GLN A 470 -13.41 25.44 1.55
N VAL A 471 -13.59 25.46 2.85
CA VAL A 471 -14.47 24.46 3.52
C VAL A 471 -15.87 24.53 2.91
N GLY A 472 -16.36 23.36 2.47
CA GLY A 472 -17.63 23.20 1.77
C GLY A 472 -17.51 23.12 0.24
N ASP A 473 -16.32 23.35 -0.32
CA ASP A 473 -16.12 23.10 -1.74
C ASP A 473 -16.24 21.61 -2.05
N ILE A 474 -16.87 21.32 -3.18
CA ILE A 474 -16.97 19.97 -3.73
C ILE A 474 -16.18 19.98 -5.03
N VAL A 475 -15.00 19.35 -5.03
CA VAL A 475 -14.03 19.43 -6.11
C VAL A 475 -13.99 18.12 -6.88
N LYS A 476 -14.17 18.20 -8.20
CA LYS A 476 -13.98 17.04 -9.08
C LYS A 476 -12.59 17.06 -9.69
N ILE A 477 -11.80 16.03 -9.41
CA ILE A 477 -10.44 15.89 -9.93
C ILE A 477 -10.43 14.69 -10.89
N ARG A 478 -9.87 14.88 -12.07
CA ARG A 478 -9.53 13.81 -13.00
C ARG A 478 -8.05 13.52 -12.90
N ILE A 479 -7.68 12.25 -12.79
CA ILE A 479 -6.29 11.82 -12.73
C ILE A 479 -6.07 10.78 -13.83
N HIS A 480 -5.13 11.06 -14.73
CA HIS A 480 -4.77 10.17 -15.82
C HIS A 480 -3.37 9.60 -15.60
N ASN A 481 -3.25 8.29 -15.58
CA ASN A 481 -1.97 7.59 -15.54
C ASN A 481 -1.50 7.31 -16.97
N THR A 482 -0.57 8.12 -17.48
CA THR A 482 -0.17 7.99 -18.88
C THR A 482 0.61 6.70 -19.16
N PRO A 483 0.18 5.89 -20.14
CA PRO A 483 0.93 4.71 -20.55
C PRO A 483 2.18 5.06 -21.39
N ASP A 484 2.31 6.33 -21.81
CA ASP A 484 3.43 6.80 -22.65
C ASP A 484 4.62 7.31 -21.80
N SER A 485 4.62 7.07 -20.48
CA SER A 485 5.77 7.42 -19.61
C SER A 485 6.95 6.48 -19.85
N PHE A 486 8.15 6.87 -19.39
CA PHE A 486 9.36 6.04 -19.48
C PHE A 486 9.17 4.66 -18.84
N HIS A 487 8.47 4.60 -17.70
CA HIS A 487 8.07 3.37 -17.02
C HIS A 487 6.70 3.57 -16.40
N PRO A 488 5.61 3.19 -17.08
CA PRO A 488 4.29 3.32 -16.51
C PRO A 488 4.06 2.33 -15.38
N MET A 489 3.64 2.84 -14.23
CA MET A 489 3.31 2.07 -13.03
C MET A 489 1.91 2.40 -12.54
N ASN A 490 1.30 1.52 -11.76
CA ASN A 490 0.09 1.86 -11.01
C ASN A 490 0.42 2.74 -9.80
N HIS A 491 -0.50 3.62 -9.44
CA HIS A 491 -0.32 4.54 -8.32
C HIS A 491 -1.53 4.50 -7.38
N PRO A 492 -1.38 4.08 -6.12
CA PRO A 492 -2.38 4.36 -5.09
C PRO A 492 -2.31 5.85 -4.74
N ILE A 493 -3.34 6.61 -5.13
CA ILE A 493 -3.42 8.05 -4.87
C ILE A 493 -4.13 8.27 -3.54
N HIS A 494 -3.44 8.93 -2.62
CA HIS A 494 -3.94 9.30 -1.30
C HIS A 494 -4.13 10.82 -1.18
N ILE A 495 -5.21 11.22 -0.49
CA ILE A 495 -5.54 12.60 -0.18
C ILE A 495 -5.69 12.74 1.33
N HIS A 496 -4.80 13.49 1.95
CA HIS A 496 -4.79 13.75 3.39
C HIS A 496 -5.98 14.58 3.84
N GLY A 497 -6.46 14.30 5.05
CA GLY A 497 -7.42 15.11 5.78
C GLY A 497 -8.82 15.27 5.17
N GLN A 498 -9.05 14.75 3.98
CA GLN A 498 -10.31 14.79 3.25
C GLN A 498 -10.82 13.38 2.95
N ARG A 499 -12.05 13.27 2.46
CA ARG A 499 -12.60 12.04 1.90
C ARG A 499 -13.07 12.27 0.46
N PHE A 500 -13.05 11.23 -0.34
CA PHE A 500 -13.49 11.32 -1.73
C PHE A 500 -14.29 10.10 -2.19
N LEU A 501 -15.04 10.28 -3.26
CA LEU A 501 -15.72 9.22 -4.00
C LEU A 501 -15.00 8.97 -5.31
N VAL A 502 -14.72 7.71 -5.64
CA VAL A 502 -14.32 7.33 -7.00
C VAL A 502 -15.59 7.25 -7.86
N LEU A 503 -15.79 8.22 -8.73
CA LEU A 503 -16.99 8.33 -9.56
C LEU A 503 -16.95 7.41 -10.78
N SER A 504 -15.78 7.31 -11.41
CA SER A 504 -15.58 6.49 -12.61
C SER A 504 -14.12 6.08 -12.78
N MET A 505 -13.93 4.98 -13.50
CA MET A 505 -12.65 4.52 -14.03
C MET A 505 -12.81 4.29 -15.53
N ASP A 506 -11.98 4.94 -16.36
CA ASP A 506 -12.02 4.88 -17.83
C ASP A 506 -13.39 5.22 -18.43
N GLY A 507 -14.10 6.18 -17.80
CA GLY A 507 -15.45 6.58 -18.18
C GLY A 507 -16.55 5.60 -17.81
N VAL A 508 -16.24 4.49 -17.15
CA VAL A 508 -17.21 3.56 -16.57
C VAL A 508 -17.60 4.03 -15.18
N GLU A 509 -18.87 4.42 -15.01
CA GLU A 509 -19.38 4.91 -13.73
C GLU A 509 -19.35 3.83 -12.65
N ASN A 510 -18.92 4.22 -11.45
CA ASN A 510 -18.99 3.37 -10.27
C ASN A 510 -20.44 3.27 -9.77
N GLN A 511 -20.98 2.06 -9.76
CA GLN A 511 -22.37 1.78 -9.40
C GLN A 511 -22.56 1.45 -7.91
N ASN A 512 -21.48 1.41 -7.12
CA ASN A 512 -21.54 1.08 -5.70
C ASN A 512 -20.51 1.92 -4.95
N LEU A 513 -20.90 3.12 -4.57
CA LEU A 513 -20.01 4.12 -4.01
C LEU A 513 -19.66 3.83 -2.55
N VAL A 514 -18.49 4.29 -2.18
CA VAL A 514 -17.93 4.25 -0.82
C VAL A 514 -17.01 5.46 -0.64
N TRP A 515 -16.99 6.06 0.53
CA TRP A 515 -16.01 7.09 0.85
C TRP A 515 -14.64 6.48 1.04
N LYS A 516 -13.66 7.05 0.36
CA LYS A 516 -12.25 6.62 0.38
C LYS A 516 -11.33 7.79 0.74
N ASP A 517 -10.13 7.44 1.12
CA ASP A 517 -8.98 8.36 1.22
C ASP A 517 -7.82 7.95 0.30
N THR A 518 -7.82 6.70 -0.16
CA THR A 518 -6.81 6.14 -1.06
C THR A 518 -7.49 5.34 -2.17
N ALA A 519 -7.04 5.48 -3.41
CA ALA A 519 -7.56 4.69 -4.53
C ALA A 519 -6.46 4.37 -5.54
N ILE A 520 -6.45 3.09 -5.99
CA ILE A 520 -5.52 2.65 -7.03
C ILE A 520 -5.86 3.29 -8.37
N LEU A 521 -4.84 3.81 -9.05
CA LEU A 521 -4.90 4.33 -10.42
C LEU A 521 -4.05 3.43 -11.34
N PRO A 522 -4.67 2.53 -12.11
CA PRO A 522 -3.97 1.61 -13.02
C PRO A 522 -3.23 2.32 -14.15
N VAL A 523 -2.23 1.64 -14.71
CA VAL A 523 -1.53 2.09 -15.93
C VAL A 523 -2.53 2.31 -17.06
N GLY A 524 -2.43 3.46 -17.73
CA GLY A 524 -3.29 3.82 -18.87
C GLY A 524 -4.71 4.21 -18.50
N SER A 525 -5.07 4.16 -17.22
CA SER A 525 -6.43 4.47 -16.76
C SER A 525 -6.63 5.95 -16.44
N THR A 526 -7.88 6.36 -16.49
CA THR A 526 -8.37 7.69 -16.09
C THR A 526 -9.39 7.54 -14.98
N MET A 527 -9.11 8.11 -13.82
CA MET A 527 -9.99 8.09 -12.66
C MET A 527 -10.59 9.48 -12.42
N ASP A 528 -11.92 9.56 -12.28
CA ASP A 528 -12.60 10.76 -11.79
C ASP A 528 -12.93 10.58 -10.31
N VAL A 529 -12.43 11.47 -9.46
CA VAL A 529 -12.77 11.51 -8.02
C VAL A 529 -13.53 12.78 -7.68
N LEU A 530 -14.39 12.70 -6.66
CA LEU A 530 -15.10 13.84 -6.10
C LEU A 530 -14.70 14.00 -4.63
N VAL A 531 -14.01 15.08 -4.32
CA VAL A 531 -13.48 15.37 -3.00
C VAL A 531 -14.41 16.33 -2.27
N GLU A 532 -14.71 16.01 -1.00
CA GLU A 532 -15.37 16.94 -0.07
C GLU A 532 -14.29 17.70 0.69
N MET A 533 -14.11 18.99 0.43
CA MET A 533 -13.19 19.85 1.15
C MET A 533 -13.82 20.27 2.49
N SER A 534 -13.81 19.36 3.47
CA SER A 534 -14.51 19.54 4.75
C SER A 534 -13.60 19.88 5.92
N ASN A 535 -12.30 19.65 5.77
CA ASN A 535 -11.32 19.79 6.85
C ASN A 535 -10.31 20.89 6.52
N PRO A 536 -10.28 22.02 7.29
CA PRO A 536 -9.37 23.12 6.99
C PRO A 536 -7.92 22.80 7.35
N GLY A 537 -6.97 23.33 6.58
CA GLY A 537 -5.54 23.16 6.79
C GLY A 537 -4.76 23.06 5.49
N GLU A 538 -3.48 22.79 5.59
CA GLU A 538 -2.60 22.44 4.48
C GLU A 538 -2.46 20.90 4.43
N TRP A 539 -2.81 20.29 3.31
CA TRP A 539 -2.94 18.86 3.14
C TRP A 539 -2.14 18.36 1.95
N MET A 540 -1.73 17.10 2.00
CA MET A 540 -0.99 16.45 0.92
C MET A 540 -1.89 15.64 -0.02
N ILE A 541 -1.51 15.61 -1.31
CA ILE A 541 -1.88 14.58 -2.28
C ILE A 541 -0.60 13.89 -2.72
N HIS A 542 -0.56 12.56 -2.67
CA HIS A 542 0.61 11.80 -3.09
C HIS A 542 0.28 10.37 -3.54
N CYS A 543 1.23 9.76 -4.24
CA CYS A 543 1.24 8.31 -4.44
C CYS A 543 1.67 7.61 -3.15
N HIS A 544 0.99 6.54 -2.76
CA HIS A 544 1.30 5.79 -1.54
C HIS A 544 2.27 4.61 -1.75
N ILE A 545 2.92 4.52 -2.91
CA ILE A 545 4.18 3.76 -3.03
C ILE A 545 5.26 4.61 -2.38
N ALA A 546 5.84 4.12 -1.29
CA ALA A 546 6.76 4.89 -0.45
C ALA A 546 7.97 5.44 -1.23
N GLU A 547 8.52 4.64 -2.15
CA GLU A 547 9.62 5.04 -3.01
C GLU A 547 9.22 6.13 -4.02
N HIS A 548 7.98 6.09 -4.54
CA HIS A 548 7.46 7.12 -5.45
C HIS A 548 7.22 8.45 -4.74
N LEU A 549 6.68 8.39 -3.51
CA LEU A 549 6.51 9.57 -2.66
C LEU A 549 7.85 10.28 -2.45
N HIS A 550 8.88 9.54 -2.01
CA HIS A 550 10.22 10.09 -1.79
C HIS A 550 10.96 10.46 -3.07
N ALA A 551 10.55 9.91 -4.22
CA ALA A 551 11.00 10.34 -5.54
C ALA A 551 10.16 11.48 -6.13
N GLY A 552 9.38 12.20 -5.31
CA GLY A 552 8.74 13.48 -5.62
C GLY A 552 7.27 13.44 -5.99
N MET A 553 6.59 12.28 -6.01
CA MET A 553 5.18 12.19 -6.43
C MET A 553 4.20 12.71 -5.37
N MET A 554 4.27 14.00 -5.09
CA MET A 554 3.46 14.67 -4.07
C MET A 554 3.33 16.18 -4.32
N PHE A 555 2.27 16.77 -3.78
CA PHE A 555 2.14 18.22 -3.58
C PHE A 555 1.19 18.52 -2.42
N SER A 556 1.26 19.75 -1.88
CA SER A 556 0.33 20.25 -0.86
C SER A 556 -0.73 21.15 -1.48
N PHE A 557 -1.93 21.16 -0.86
CA PHE A 557 -3.02 22.08 -1.17
C PHE A 557 -3.60 22.66 0.12
N THR A 558 -4.23 23.83 0.02
CA THR A 558 -4.79 24.52 1.18
C THR A 558 -6.31 24.48 1.17
N VAL A 559 -6.91 24.22 2.33
CA VAL A 559 -8.36 24.37 2.58
C VAL A 559 -8.56 25.43 3.66
N THR A 560 -9.15 26.57 3.30
CA THR A 560 -9.40 27.68 4.23
C THR A 560 -10.83 27.65 4.76
N ASN A 561 -11.02 28.14 5.99
CA ASN A 561 -12.37 28.36 6.47
C ASN A 561 -13.07 29.44 5.62
N GLN A 562 -14.36 29.28 5.37
CA GLN A 562 -15.16 30.36 4.77
C GLN A 562 -15.03 31.61 5.64
N LEU A 563 -14.74 32.73 5.02
CA LEU A 563 -14.78 34.00 5.73
C LEU A 563 -16.22 34.23 6.23
N PRO A 564 -16.40 34.66 7.48
CA PRO A 564 -17.72 34.87 8.08
C PRO A 564 -18.52 35.97 7.36
#